data_ce1cc161d99dc992e9cb495c1a2de492
#
_entry.id   ce1cc161d99dc992e9cb495c1a2de492
#
_cell.length_a   1.000
_cell.length_b   1.000
_cell.length_c   1.000
_cell.angle_alpha   90.00
_cell.angle_beta   90.00
_cell.angle_gamma   90.00
#
_symmetry.space_group_name_H-M   'P 1'
#
loop_
_entity.id
_entity.type
_entity.pdbx_description
1 polymer ?
#
loop_
_entity_poly.entity_id
_entity_poly.type
_entity_poly.pdbx_seq_one_letter_code
_entity_poly.pdbx_strand_id
1 'polypeptide(L)'
;EYMVEETKKILAIDSPSGYTADVADYVMKAYQKLGYEPKLTTKGGVLVALGGKDKKNAVMLEAHIDTLGAMVAEIKSNGRLRVTPVGGMNANNAEAENCRIHTRFGEKVYEGTLQLANASIHVNGDYNDKKRTFDETEIVLDEKVHSREDVEALGIMTGDIVCFDPRTTVTESGYIKSRFLDDKLSVGILLGYARYLKEENVTPERMIYQHITVFEEVGHGGAASIPEGVTEVISVDMGCVGDGLACEETQVSICAKDSHGPYHYDVVTGLIAAAKREELDFAVDVYPHYGSDADVALTAGYD
;
A
#
# COMPACT_ATOMS: atom_id res chain seq x y z
N GLU A 1 14.47 -1.78 15.08
CA GLU A 1 14.26 -0.33 15.26
C GLU A 1 14.21 0.40 13.91
N TYR A 2 15.23 0.26 13.03
CA TYR A 2 15.29 0.93 11.72
C TYR A 2 14.05 0.69 10.85
N MET A 3 13.61 -0.58 10.68
CA MET A 3 12.42 -0.91 9.89
C MET A 3 11.17 -0.17 10.41
N VAL A 4 10.96 -0.15 11.73
CA VAL A 4 9.81 0.54 12.35
C VAL A 4 9.85 2.04 12.07
N GLU A 5 11.03 2.67 12.20
CA GLU A 5 11.18 4.11 11.95
C GLU A 5 11.00 4.47 10.47
N GLU A 6 11.51 3.65 9.54
CA GLU A 6 11.26 3.88 8.11
C GLU A 6 9.79 3.66 7.75
N THR A 7 9.16 2.60 8.28
CA THR A 7 7.72 2.35 8.09
C THR A 7 6.88 3.55 8.55
N LYS A 8 7.15 4.10 9.75
CA LYS A 8 6.43 5.29 10.25
C LYS A 8 6.56 6.49 9.33
N LYS A 9 7.76 6.73 8.79
CA LYS A 9 8.01 7.84 7.85
C LYS A 9 7.28 7.62 6.53
N ILE A 10 7.29 6.41 6.01
CA ILE A 10 6.60 6.06 4.77
C ILE A 10 5.08 6.15 4.95
N LEU A 11 4.54 5.69 6.09
CA LEU A 11 3.12 5.80 6.43
C LEU A 11 2.63 7.25 6.53
N ALA A 12 3.51 8.18 6.90
CA ALA A 12 3.19 9.60 7.00
C ALA A 12 3.10 10.33 5.65
N ILE A 13 3.49 9.69 4.54
CA ILE A 13 3.45 10.28 3.21
C ILE A 13 2.21 9.78 2.49
N ASP A 14 1.36 10.69 2.01
CA ASP A 14 0.16 10.37 1.25
C ASP A 14 0.52 9.73 -0.10
N SER A 15 -0.10 8.59 -0.42
CA SER A 15 0.22 7.88 -1.66
C SER A 15 -0.91 6.98 -2.21
N PRO A 16 -2.15 7.45 -2.35
CA PRO A 16 -3.13 6.67 -3.10
C PRO A 16 -2.63 6.33 -4.50
N SER A 17 -3.08 5.17 -5.05
CA SER A 17 -2.69 4.74 -6.40
C SER A 17 -2.84 5.87 -7.41
N GLY A 18 -1.77 6.14 -8.16
CA GLY A 18 -1.68 7.26 -9.10
C GLY A 18 -1.17 8.57 -8.51
N TYR A 19 -0.98 8.66 -7.18
CA TYR A 19 -0.39 9.81 -6.48
C TYR A 19 0.78 9.39 -5.58
N THR A 20 1.84 8.85 -6.16
CA THR A 20 2.91 8.16 -5.43
C THR A 20 4.29 8.80 -5.57
N ALA A 21 4.40 9.95 -6.25
CA ALA A 21 5.70 10.55 -6.57
C ALA A 21 6.53 10.90 -5.31
N ASP A 22 5.89 11.47 -4.29
CA ASP A 22 6.58 11.92 -3.08
C ASP A 22 7.10 10.74 -2.25
N VAL A 23 6.30 9.68 -2.11
CA VAL A 23 6.72 8.48 -1.39
C VAL A 23 7.78 7.70 -2.16
N ALA A 24 7.71 7.65 -3.49
CA ALA A 24 8.73 7.03 -4.32
C ALA A 24 10.06 7.79 -4.21
N ASP A 25 10.05 9.12 -4.23
CA ASP A 25 11.24 9.95 -4.00
C ASP A 25 11.85 9.70 -2.60
N TYR A 26 11.00 9.58 -1.58
CA TYR A 26 11.46 9.23 -0.23
C TYR A 26 12.18 7.89 -0.22
N VAL A 27 11.58 6.85 -0.80
CA VAL A 27 12.15 5.49 -0.86
C VAL A 27 13.44 5.46 -1.67
N MET A 28 13.48 6.15 -2.81
CA MET A 28 14.71 6.35 -3.60
C MET A 28 15.84 6.89 -2.74
N LYS A 29 15.59 7.98 -1.99
CA LYS A 29 16.56 8.59 -1.08
C LYS A 29 16.97 7.65 0.07
N ALA A 30 16.06 6.83 0.58
CA ALA A 30 16.36 5.84 1.61
C ALA A 30 17.37 4.79 1.10
N TYR A 31 17.16 4.23 -0.09
CA TYR A 31 18.13 3.32 -0.71
C TYR A 31 19.47 3.98 -1.03
N GLN A 32 19.46 5.21 -1.53
CA GLN A 32 20.69 5.97 -1.78
C GLN A 32 21.53 6.17 -0.51
N LYS A 33 20.89 6.47 0.62
CA LYS A 33 21.56 6.58 1.92
C LYS A 33 22.21 5.28 2.38
N LEU A 34 21.65 4.13 1.97
CA LEU A 34 22.24 2.81 2.20
C LEU A 34 23.35 2.47 1.20
N GLY A 35 23.65 3.36 0.25
CA GLY A 35 24.70 3.15 -0.75
C GLY A 35 24.28 2.26 -1.93
N TYR A 36 23.00 2.22 -2.24
CA TYR A 36 22.47 1.59 -3.45
C TYR A 36 22.18 2.64 -4.54
N GLU A 37 21.97 2.17 -5.77
CA GLU A 37 21.63 2.98 -6.94
C GLU A 37 20.21 2.65 -7.42
N PRO A 38 19.16 3.16 -6.74
CA PRO A 38 17.79 2.93 -7.14
C PRO A 38 17.47 3.64 -8.46
N LYS A 39 16.52 3.07 -9.20
CA LYS A 39 15.99 3.64 -10.44
C LYS A 39 14.49 3.78 -10.35
N LEU A 40 13.98 4.91 -10.81
CA LEU A 40 12.55 5.09 -10.99
C LEU A 40 12.09 4.28 -12.21
N THR A 41 11.04 3.48 -12.06
CA THR A 41 10.43 2.74 -13.18
C THR A 41 9.52 3.66 -13.99
N THR A 42 9.16 3.25 -15.21
CA THR A 42 8.22 4.02 -16.06
C THR A 42 6.86 4.25 -15.38
N LYS A 43 6.43 3.30 -14.55
CA LYS A 43 5.17 3.42 -13.79
C LYS A 43 5.30 4.31 -12.55
N GLY A 44 6.51 4.67 -12.15
CA GLY A 44 6.78 5.49 -10.96
C GLY A 44 7.18 4.69 -9.72
N GLY A 45 7.33 3.37 -9.82
CA GLY A 45 7.89 2.52 -8.76
C GLY A 45 9.41 2.64 -8.66
N VAL A 46 10.00 2.02 -7.64
CA VAL A 46 11.45 2.07 -7.38
C VAL A 46 12.07 0.69 -7.53
N LEU A 47 13.00 0.55 -8.46
CA LEU A 47 13.74 -0.68 -8.71
C LEU A 47 15.18 -0.56 -8.21
N VAL A 48 15.62 -1.54 -7.40
CA VAL A 48 16.95 -1.54 -6.78
C VAL A 48 17.63 -2.90 -6.99
N ALA A 49 18.87 -2.89 -7.44
CA ALA A 49 19.74 -4.06 -7.46
C ALA A 49 20.53 -4.14 -6.15
N LEU A 50 20.27 -5.14 -5.32
CA LEU A 50 21.00 -5.31 -4.04
C LEU A 50 22.35 -6.01 -4.24
N GLY A 51 22.53 -6.76 -5.32
CA GLY A 51 23.71 -7.55 -5.60
C GLY A 51 23.48 -9.04 -5.45
N GLY A 52 24.47 -9.83 -5.81
CA GLY A 52 24.46 -11.29 -5.78
C GLY A 52 25.41 -11.89 -6.78
N LYS A 53 25.71 -13.19 -6.65
CA LYS A 53 26.69 -13.91 -7.48
C LYS A 53 26.10 -14.37 -8.80
N ASP A 54 24.93 -15.04 -8.76
CA ASP A 54 24.25 -15.57 -9.93
C ASP A 54 23.24 -14.56 -10.49
N LYS A 55 23.59 -13.93 -11.61
CA LYS A 55 22.76 -12.94 -12.28
C LYS A 55 21.77 -13.53 -13.28
N LYS A 56 21.89 -14.82 -13.59
CA LYS A 56 21.03 -15.50 -14.57
C LYS A 56 19.85 -16.19 -13.91
N ASN A 57 19.89 -16.30 -12.60
CA ASN A 57 18.87 -16.91 -11.77
C ASN A 57 18.56 -15.96 -10.61
N ALA A 58 18.15 -14.75 -10.96
CA ALA A 58 17.87 -13.69 -9.99
C ALA A 58 16.50 -13.86 -9.34
N VAL A 59 16.35 -13.34 -8.13
CA VAL A 59 15.08 -13.22 -7.41
C VAL A 59 14.71 -11.75 -7.33
N MET A 60 13.45 -11.43 -7.55
CA MET A 60 12.89 -10.13 -7.28
C MET A 60 11.95 -10.20 -6.08
N LEU A 61 12.15 -9.31 -5.11
CA LEU A 61 11.25 -9.10 -3.99
C LEU A 61 10.42 -7.85 -4.29
N GLU A 62 9.11 -7.97 -4.27
CA GLU A 62 8.19 -6.88 -4.51
C GLU A 62 7.43 -6.50 -3.24
N ALA A 63 7.20 -5.22 -3.05
CA ALA A 63 6.29 -4.65 -2.06
C ALA A 63 5.73 -3.35 -2.63
N HIS A 64 4.50 -2.98 -2.31
CA HIS A 64 3.92 -1.76 -2.88
C HIS A 64 3.87 -0.59 -1.90
N ILE A 65 3.92 0.64 -2.46
CA ILE A 65 3.84 1.89 -1.69
C ILE A 65 2.58 2.70 -1.98
N ASP A 66 1.84 2.32 -3.01
CA ASP A 66 0.53 2.92 -3.20
C ASP A 66 -0.46 2.38 -2.16
N THR A 67 -1.45 3.18 -1.87
CA THR A 67 -2.44 2.89 -0.84
C THR A 67 -3.86 3.05 -1.37
N LEU A 68 -4.80 2.51 -0.64
CA LEU A 68 -6.18 2.89 -0.77
C LEU A 68 -6.35 4.39 -0.52
N GLY A 69 -7.39 4.96 -1.13
CA GLY A 69 -7.76 6.35 -0.96
C GLY A 69 -9.07 6.66 -1.64
N ALA A 70 -9.25 7.91 -2.04
CA ALA A 70 -10.41 8.32 -2.84
C ALA A 70 -10.04 9.44 -3.82
N MET A 71 -10.98 9.76 -4.69
CA MET A 71 -10.86 10.84 -5.66
C MET A 71 -12.16 11.65 -5.66
N VAL A 72 -12.05 12.97 -5.80
CA VAL A 72 -13.22 13.85 -5.94
C VAL A 72 -13.94 13.47 -7.23
N ALA A 73 -15.17 13.00 -7.10
CA ALA A 73 -16.03 12.64 -8.22
C ALA A 73 -16.99 13.77 -8.59
N GLU A 74 -17.39 14.59 -7.60
CA GLU A 74 -18.32 15.69 -7.82
C GLU A 74 -18.21 16.72 -6.70
N ILE A 75 -18.27 18.00 -7.05
CA ILE A 75 -18.54 19.10 -6.12
C ILE A 75 -20.05 19.33 -6.11
N LYS A 76 -20.68 19.09 -4.98
CA LYS A 76 -22.14 19.25 -4.81
C LYS A 76 -22.51 20.73 -4.70
N SER A 77 -23.78 21.06 -5.00
CA SER A 77 -24.28 22.44 -4.94
C SER A 77 -24.19 23.10 -3.56
N ASN A 78 -24.09 22.29 -2.50
CA ASN A 78 -23.94 22.75 -1.12
C ASN A 78 -22.47 22.88 -0.65
N GLY A 79 -21.50 22.76 -1.57
CA GLY A 79 -20.07 22.82 -1.24
C GLY A 79 -19.48 21.54 -0.64
N ARG A 80 -20.24 20.44 -0.57
CA ARG A 80 -19.73 19.13 -0.14
C ARG A 80 -19.11 18.38 -1.32
N LEU A 81 -18.18 17.47 -1.03
CA LEU A 81 -17.56 16.64 -2.07
C LEU A 81 -18.13 15.23 -2.03
N ARG A 82 -18.65 14.75 -3.17
CA ARG A 82 -18.84 13.33 -3.38
C ARG A 82 -17.54 12.75 -3.92
N VAL A 83 -17.13 11.61 -3.37
CA VAL A 83 -15.87 10.95 -3.76
C VAL A 83 -16.13 9.54 -4.25
N THR A 84 -15.18 9.01 -5.01
CA THR A 84 -15.14 7.62 -5.47
C THR A 84 -13.90 6.94 -4.87
N PRO A 85 -13.95 5.65 -4.49
CA PRO A 85 -12.79 4.97 -3.95
C PRO A 85 -11.68 4.81 -5.00
N VAL A 86 -10.44 4.81 -4.54
CA VAL A 86 -9.26 4.36 -5.26
C VAL A 86 -8.83 3.05 -4.60
N GLY A 87 -8.79 1.97 -5.37
CA GLY A 87 -8.63 0.61 -4.86
C GLY A 87 -9.84 0.10 -4.07
N GLY A 88 -9.63 -0.92 -3.24
CA GLY A 88 -10.68 -1.58 -2.45
C GLY A 88 -11.14 -0.81 -1.20
N MET A 89 -11.05 0.51 -1.17
CA MET A 89 -11.42 1.33 -0.02
C MET A 89 -12.89 1.14 0.36
N ASN A 90 -13.15 0.89 1.63
CA ASN A 90 -14.49 0.75 2.17
C ASN A 90 -14.89 2.02 2.96
N ALA A 91 -16.03 2.60 2.64
CA ALA A 91 -16.52 3.82 3.30
C ALA A 91 -16.73 3.65 4.81
N ASN A 92 -17.07 2.44 5.29
CA ASN A 92 -17.16 2.16 6.73
C ASN A 92 -15.86 2.43 7.47
N ASN A 93 -14.71 2.18 6.81
CA ASN A 93 -13.39 2.35 7.42
C ASN A 93 -12.92 3.80 7.41
N ALA A 94 -13.62 4.67 6.71
CA ALA A 94 -13.28 6.08 6.54
C ALA A 94 -14.34 7.04 7.11
N GLU A 95 -15.50 6.54 7.57
CA GLU A 95 -16.51 7.37 8.21
C GLU A 95 -15.92 8.05 9.46
N ALA A 96 -16.12 9.36 9.58
CA ALA A 96 -15.57 10.23 10.61
C ALA A 96 -14.03 10.35 10.62
N GLU A 97 -13.37 9.95 9.53
CA GLU A 97 -11.93 10.12 9.41
C GLU A 97 -11.57 11.46 8.81
N ASN A 98 -10.48 12.04 9.30
CA ASN A 98 -9.86 13.21 8.68
C ASN A 98 -9.26 12.82 7.32
N CYS A 99 -9.37 13.72 6.39
CA CYS A 99 -8.79 13.54 5.06
C CYS A 99 -8.13 14.83 4.56
N ARG A 100 -7.24 14.65 3.61
CA ARG A 100 -6.56 15.74 2.89
C ARG A 100 -6.92 15.65 1.42
N ILE A 101 -7.28 16.80 0.87
CA ILE A 101 -7.59 16.95 -0.56
C ILE A 101 -6.41 17.65 -1.22
N HIS A 102 -5.69 16.93 -2.07
CA HIS A 102 -4.57 17.44 -2.85
C HIS A 102 -5.08 17.99 -4.17
N THR A 103 -5.00 19.32 -4.34
CA THR A 103 -5.45 19.97 -5.57
C THR A 103 -4.47 19.74 -6.71
N ARG A 104 -4.99 19.44 -7.92
CA ARG A 104 -4.17 19.07 -9.09
C ARG A 104 -3.25 20.17 -9.57
N PHE A 105 -3.69 21.41 -9.53
CA PHE A 105 -2.95 22.56 -10.02
C PHE A 105 -2.60 23.57 -8.94
N GLY A 106 -2.87 23.27 -7.69
CA GLY A 106 -2.57 24.10 -6.54
C GLY A 106 -1.46 23.52 -5.68
N GLU A 107 -0.77 24.40 -4.95
CA GLU A 107 0.18 23.97 -3.92
C GLU A 107 -0.51 23.70 -2.57
N LYS A 108 -1.83 23.95 -2.50
CA LYS A 108 -2.60 23.82 -1.27
C LYS A 108 -3.19 22.42 -1.11
N VAL A 109 -3.10 21.96 0.10
CA VAL A 109 -3.80 20.79 0.60
C VAL A 109 -4.90 21.29 1.54
N TYR A 110 -6.13 20.85 1.29
CA TYR A 110 -7.27 21.19 2.14
C TYR A 110 -7.59 20.01 3.05
N GLU A 111 -8.09 20.32 4.23
CA GLU A 111 -8.53 19.31 5.19
C GLU A 111 -10.07 19.19 5.17
N GLY A 112 -10.53 18.02 5.59
CA GLY A 112 -11.94 17.75 5.72
C GLY A 112 -12.19 16.42 6.43
N THR A 113 -13.46 16.06 6.52
CA THR A 113 -13.89 14.82 7.18
C THR A 113 -14.87 14.10 6.27
N LEU A 114 -14.65 12.81 6.03
CA LEU A 114 -15.65 11.95 5.38
C LEU A 114 -16.74 11.60 6.41
N GLN A 115 -17.97 11.86 6.05
CA GLN A 115 -19.10 11.53 6.92
C GLN A 115 -20.32 11.11 6.10
N LEU A 116 -21.30 10.49 6.77
CA LEU A 116 -22.59 10.23 6.16
C LEU A 116 -23.24 11.54 5.70
N ALA A 117 -23.81 11.57 4.53
CA ALA A 117 -24.64 12.69 4.11
C ALA A 117 -25.81 12.83 5.10
N ASN A 118 -26.07 14.05 5.58
CA ASN A 118 -26.97 14.30 6.67
C ASN A 118 -26.59 13.54 7.97
N ALA A 119 -25.37 13.76 8.45
CA ALA A 119 -24.73 12.99 9.52
C ALA A 119 -25.28 13.22 10.93
N SER A 120 -26.14 14.23 11.15
CA SER A 120 -26.64 14.51 12.49
C SER A 120 -27.77 13.56 12.89
N ILE A 121 -27.52 12.70 13.86
CA ILE A 121 -28.54 11.80 14.44
C ILE A 121 -29.76 12.54 15.00
N HIS A 122 -29.58 13.81 15.39
CA HIS A 122 -30.66 14.62 15.95
C HIS A 122 -31.69 15.10 14.91
N VAL A 123 -31.34 15.00 13.60
CA VAL A 123 -32.23 15.41 12.50
C VAL A 123 -32.42 14.29 11.47
N ASN A 124 -31.62 13.26 11.51
CA ASN A 124 -31.69 12.11 10.59
C ASN A 124 -32.19 10.87 11.34
N GLY A 125 -33.50 10.61 11.27
CA GLY A 125 -34.10 9.43 11.92
C GLY A 125 -33.60 8.09 11.38
N ASP A 126 -33.13 8.05 10.14
CA ASP A 126 -32.64 6.84 9.47
C ASP A 126 -31.11 6.66 9.63
N TYR A 127 -30.45 7.47 10.46
CA TYR A 127 -28.99 7.47 10.57
C TYR A 127 -28.41 6.07 10.82
N ASN A 128 -29.00 5.29 11.70
CA ASN A 128 -28.50 3.96 12.08
C ASN A 128 -28.71 2.91 10.98
N ASP A 129 -29.73 3.09 10.14
CA ASP A 129 -30.13 2.11 9.10
C ASP A 129 -29.49 2.40 7.73
N LYS A 130 -28.86 3.57 7.59
CA LYS A 130 -28.17 3.94 6.35
C LYS A 130 -26.93 3.07 6.14
N LYS A 131 -26.81 2.50 4.95
CA LYS A 131 -25.57 1.84 4.53
C LYS A 131 -24.46 2.89 4.38
N ARG A 132 -23.26 2.52 4.83
CA ARG A 132 -22.06 3.34 4.66
C ARG A 132 -21.41 2.98 3.34
N THR A 133 -21.83 3.64 2.28
CA THR A 133 -21.26 3.54 0.94
C THR A 133 -20.73 4.90 0.52
N PHE A 134 -19.87 4.96 -0.48
CA PHE A 134 -19.39 6.24 -0.99
C PHE A 134 -20.51 7.11 -1.59
N ASP A 135 -21.59 6.52 -2.06
CA ASP A 135 -22.76 7.25 -2.55
C ASP A 135 -23.58 7.89 -1.41
N GLU A 136 -23.53 7.33 -0.22
CA GLU A 136 -24.25 7.83 0.96
C GLU A 136 -23.35 8.72 1.85
N THR A 137 -22.08 8.86 1.51
CA THR A 137 -21.11 9.68 2.25
C THR A 137 -20.65 10.89 1.44
N GLU A 138 -20.14 11.88 2.14
CA GLU A 138 -19.60 13.10 1.54
C GLU A 138 -18.45 13.64 2.39
N ILE A 139 -17.53 14.39 1.78
CA ILE A 139 -16.53 15.13 2.53
C ILE A 139 -17.08 16.52 2.85
N VAL A 140 -16.95 16.86 4.10
CA VAL A 140 -17.13 18.22 4.63
C VAL A 140 -15.76 18.84 4.73
N LEU A 141 -15.51 19.89 3.97
CA LEU A 141 -14.27 20.66 4.04
C LEU A 141 -14.21 21.51 5.32
N ASP A 142 -13.03 21.63 5.89
CA ASP A 142 -12.76 22.52 7.03
C ASP A 142 -12.59 23.99 6.57
N GLU A 143 -13.43 24.38 5.60
CA GLU A 143 -13.45 25.69 4.96
C GLU A 143 -14.86 26.29 4.99
N LYS A 144 -14.95 27.62 4.94
CA LYS A 144 -16.23 28.33 4.90
C LYS A 144 -16.79 28.34 3.48
N VAL A 145 -17.25 27.20 3.00
CA VAL A 145 -17.85 27.00 1.69
C VAL A 145 -19.31 26.58 1.82
N HIS A 146 -20.17 27.11 0.98
CA HIS A 146 -21.61 26.86 0.98
C HIS A 146 -22.17 26.57 -0.42
N SER A 147 -21.34 26.67 -1.44
CA SER A 147 -21.72 26.45 -2.84
C SER A 147 -20.59 25.73 -3.60
N ARG A 148 -20.93 25.23 -4.79
CA ARG A 148 -19.95 24.69 -5.74
C ARG A 148 -18.90 25.74 -6.10
N GLU A 149 -19.33 26.95 -6.34
CA GLU A 149 -18.49 28.08 -6.76
C GLU A 149 -17.46 28.43 -5.68
N ASP A 150 -17.85 28.36 -4.39
CA ASP A 150 -16.91 28.58 -3.30
C ASP A 150 -15.78 27.55 -3.31
N VAL A 151 -16.11 26.27 -3.54
CA VAL A 151 -15.14 25.18 -3.56
C VAL A 151 -14.25 25.27 -4.81
N GLU A 152 -14.83 25.56 -5.98
CA GLU A 152 -14.07 25.79 -7.21
C GLU A 152 -13.10 26.99 -7.07
N ALA A 153 -13.47 28.01 -6.32
CA ALA A 153 -12.60 29.15 -6.02
C ALA A 153 -11.40 28.78 -5.13
N LEU A 154 -11.48 27.70 -4.37
CA LEU A 154 -10.33 27.11 -3.65
C LEU A 154 -9.36 26.37 -4.58
N GLY A 155 -9.75 26.11 -5.82
CA GLY A 155 -8.98 25.35 -6.81
C GLY A 155 -9.23 23.84 -6.73
N ILE A 156 -10.19 23.39 -5.92
CA ILE A 156 -10.61 21.99 -5.86
C ILE A 156 -11.42 21.64 -7.09
N MET A 157 -11.16 20.48 -7.69
CA MET A 157 -11.84 20.03 -8.90
C MET A 157 -12.08 18.52 -8.89
N THR A 158 -12.94 18.07 -9.76
CA THR A 158 -13.11 16.63 -10.05
C THR A 158 -11.78 16.03 -10.49
N GLY A 159 -11.42 14.90 -9.91
CA GLY A 159 -10.14 14.22 -10.15
C GLY A 159 -9.04 14.58 -9.15
N ASP A 160 -9.30 15.47 -8.19
CA ASP A 160 -8.37 15.70 -7.08
C ASP A 160 -8.30 14.50 -6.15
N ILE A 161 -7.13 14.25 -5.60
CA ILE A 161 -6.85 13.09 -4.75
C ILE A 161 -7.28 13.37 -3.31
N VAL A 162 -7.86 12.35 -2.69
CA VAL A 162 -8.26 12.37 -1.28
C VAL A 162 -7.50 11.30 -0.50
N CYS A 163 -6.76 11.72 0.50
CA CYS A 163 -5.95 10.88 1.36
C CYS A 163 -6.52 10.88 2.77
N PHE A 164 -6.61 9.71 3.39
CA PHE A 164 -7.12 9.55 4.77
C PHE A 164 -5.97 9.44 5.77
N ASP A 165 -6.23 9.88 7.00
CA ASP A 165 -5.23 9.79 8.06
C ASP A 165 -4.82 8.33 8.33
N PRO A 166 -3.53 7.99 8.34
CA PRO A 166 -3.05 6.65 8.65
C PRO A 166 -3.23 6.29 10.13
N ARG A 167 -3.28 7.26 11.02
CA ARG A 167 -3.39 7.10 12.48
C ARG A 167 -2.34 6.14 13.05
N THR A 168 -1.10 6.28 12.60
CA THR A 168 -0.01 5.40 12.99
C THR A 168 0.32 5.53 14.47
N THR A 169 0.31 4.40 15.17
CA THR A 169 0.76 4.29 16.56
C THR A 169 1.62 3.05 16.76
N VAL A 170 2.62 3.15 17.63
CA VAL A 170 3.41 2.00 18.09
C VAL A 170 3.17 1.86 19.60
N THR A 171 2.68 0.70 20.01
CA THR A 171 2.38 0.44 21.43
C THR A 171 3.64 0.09 22.20
N GLU A 172 3.59 0.18 23.54
CA GLU A 172 4.69 -0.25 24.41
C GLU A 172 4.99 -1.74 24.29
N SER A 173 4.00 -2.56 23.92
CA SER A 173 4.14 -4.00 23.67
C SER A 173 4.71 -4.31 22.28
N GLY A 174 4.97 -3.31 21.44
CA GLY A 174 5.61 -3.46 20.13
C GLY A 174 4.66 -3.59 18.93
N TYR A 175 3.34 -3.54 19.13
CA TYR A 175 2.40 -3.55 18.01
C TYR A 175 2.43 -2.23 17.25
N ILE A 176 2.45 -2.33 15.91
CA ILE A 176 2.26 -1.20 15.00
C ILE A 176 0.80 -1.23 14.55
N LYS A 177 0.08 -0.12 14.75
CA LYS A 177 -1.29 0.05 14.28
C LYS A 177 -1.36 1.24 13.36
N SER A 178 -1.87 1.05 12.15
CA SER A 178 -2.02 2.10 11.16
C SER A 178 -3.01 1.65 10.08
N ARG A 179 -3.62 2.58 9.36
CA ARG A 179 -4.02 2.32 7.98
C ARG A 179 -2.76 2.15 7.14
N PHE A 180 -2.90 1.47 6.02
CA PHE A 180 -1.85 1.40 5.00
C PHE A 180 -0.58 0.67 5.45
N LEU A 181 -0.67 -0.20 6.49
CA LEU A 181 0.37 -1.22 6.75
C LEU A 181 0.52 -2.12 5.52
N ASP A 182 -0.57 -2.38 4.86
CA ASP A 182 -0.71 -2.88 3.51
C ASP A 182 -0.41 -1.72 2.54
N ASP A 183 0.76 -1.67 1.86
CA ASP A 183 1.87 -2.62 2.10
C ASP A 183 3.16 -1.86 2.48
N LYS A 184 3.00 -0.67 3.03
CA LYS A 184 4.11 0.18 3.48
C LYS A 184 4.98 -0.45 4.57
N LEU A 185 4.43 -1.41 5.33
CA LEU A 185 5.21 -2.16 6.31
C LEU A 185 6.26 -3.03 5.61
N SER A 186 5.86 -3.74 4.56
CA SER A 186 6.78 -4.59 3.80
C SER A 186 7.88 -3.78 3.11
N VAL A 187 7.57 -2.57 2.63
CA VAL A 187 8.60 -1.65 2.13
C VAL A 187 9.63 -1.33 3.22
N GLY A 188 9.18 -1.09 4.46
CA GLY A 188 10.07 -0.93 5.61
C GLY A 188 10.92 -2.19 5.90
N ILE A 189 10.34 -3.38 5.74
CA ILE A 189 11.05 -4.66 5.86
C ILE A 189 12.11 -4.81 4.76
N LEU A 190 11.76 -4.51 3.51
CA LEU A 190 12.70 -4.58 2.38
C LEU A 190 13.87 -3.60 2.55
N LEU A 191 13.63 -2.37 3.03
CA LEU A 191 14.69 -1.44 3.39
C LEU A 191 15.58 -1.99 4.52
N GLY A 192 14.99 -2.64 5.52
CA GLY A 192 15.72 -3.30 6.59
C GLY A 192 16.61 -4.42 6.08
N TYR A 193 16.13 -5.24 5.16
CA TYR A 193 16.92 -6.30 4.53
C TYR A 193 18.06 -5.72 3.68
N ALA A 194 17.80 -4.68 2.90
CA ALA A 194 18.83 -4.00 2.13
C ALA A 194 19.94 -3.44 3.03
N ARG A 195 19.56 -2.85 4.16
CA ARG A 195 20.49 -2.36 5.18
C ARG A 195 21.32 -3.50 5.77
N TYR A 196 20.69 -4.61 6.14
CA TYR A 196 21.35 -5.78 6.68
C TYR A 196 22.46 -6.31 5.74
N LEU A 197 22.16 -6.45 4.45
CA LEU A 197 23.16 -6.90 3.47
C LEU A 197 24.39 -6.00 3.43
N LYS A 198 24.23 -4.69 3.57
CA LYS A 198 25.36 -3.72 3.60
C LYS A 198 26.14 -3.75 4.90
N GLU A 199 25.46 -3.73 6.04
CA GLU A 199 26.09 -3.66 7.35
C GLU A 199 26.88 -4.93 7.66
N GLU A 200 26.33 -6.10 7.30
CA GLU A 200 26.95 -7.41 7.52
C GLU A 200 27.85 -7.85 6.35
N ASN A 201 28.02 -7.04 5.31
CA ASN A 201 28.77 -7.37 4.10
C ASN A 201 28.36 -8.71 3.47
N VAL A 202 27.08 -9.03 3.47
CA VAL A 202 26.54 -10.27 2.91
C VAL A 202 26.38 -10.10 1.39
N THR A 203 26.94 -11.04 0.62
CA THR A 203 26.69 -11.16 -0.81
C THR A 203 25.79 -12.39 -1.04
N PRO A 204 24.53 -12.20 -1.46
CA PRO A 204 23.62 -13.31 -1.75
C PRO A 204 24.15 -14.23 -2.85
N GLU A 205 23.79 -15.52 -2.81
CA GLU A 205 24.16 -16.48 -3.87
C GLU A 205 23.46 -16.16 -5.19
N ARG A 206 22.20 -15.77 -5.14
CA ARG A 206 21.42 -15.29 -6.29
C ARG A 206 21.44 -13.75 -6.31
N MET A 207 21.42 -13.17 -7.49
CA MET A 207 21.19 -11.74 -7.64
C MET A 207 19.81 -11.39 -7.08
N ILE A 208 19.75 -10.37 -6.21
CA ILE A 208 18.48 -9.91 -5.62
C ILE A 208 18.17 -8.51 -6.15
N TYR A 209 16.97 -8.37 -6.64
CA TYR A 209 16.34 -7.09 -6.90
C TYR A 209 15.24 -6.84 -5.87
N GLN A 210 15.04 -5.59 -5.53
CA GLN A 210 13.81 -5.14 -4.86
C GLN A 210 13.08 -4.18 -5.78
N HIS A 211 11.80 -4.43 -5.97
CA HIS A 211 10.91 -3.57 -6.74
C HIS A 211 9.81 -3.06 -5.82
N ILE A 212 9.87 -1.77 -5.53
CA ILE A 212 8.82 -1.11 -4.77
C ILE A 212 7.82 -0.61 -5.79
N THR A 213 6.70 -1.31 -5.89
CA THR A 213 5.69 -1.10 -6.92
C THR A 213 4.73 0.02 -6.57
N VAL A 214 3.99 0.45 -7.56
CA VAL A 214 2.84 1.36 -7.49
C VAL A 214 1.73 0.78 -8.37
N PHE A 215 0.47 1.07 -8.07
CA PHE A 215 -0.72 0.50 -8.71
C PHE A 215 -1.02 -0.97 -8.35
N GLU A 216 -0.50 -1.49 -7.24
CA GLU A 216 -0.89 -2.82 -6.75
C GLU A 216 -2.36 -2.83 -6.36
N GLU A 217 -2.82 -1.86 -5.58
CA GLU A 217 -4.18 -1.68 -5.07
C GLU A 217 -5.27 -1.61 -6.17
N VAL A 218 -4.85 -1.44 -7.40
CA VAL A 218 -5.70 -1.45 -8.61
C VAL A 218 -5.32 -2.58 -9.58
N GLY A 219 -4.54 -3.56 -9.13
CA GLY A 219 -4.35 -4.86 -9.76
C GLY A 219 -3.33 -4.92 -10.88
N HIS A 220 -2.34 -4.02 -10.94
CA HIS A 220 -1.32 -4.08 -11.99
C HIS A 220 0.06 -3.52 -11.59
N GLY A 221 0.43 -3.57 -10.32
CA GLY A 221 1.73 -3.10 -9.82
C GLY A 221 2.89 -3.88 -10.44
N GLY A 222 2.91 -5.19 -10.27
CA GLY A 222 3.96 -6.12 -10.73
C GLY A 222 3.97 -6.44 -12.22
N ALA A 223 3.12 -5.77 -13.03
CA ALA A 223 2.95 -6.10 -14.46
C ALA A 223 4.15 -5.75 -15.36
N ALA A 224 5.16 -5.03 -14.85
CA ALA A 224 6.28 -4.54 -15.67
C ALA A 224 7.54 -4.27 -14.83
N SER A 225 8.63 -3.94 -15.53
CA SER A 225 9.91 -3.53 -14.92
C SER A 225 10.71 -4.68 -14.30
N ILE A 226 10.40 -5.92 -14.65
CA ILE A 226 11.16 -7.10 -14.22
C ILE A 226 12.49 -7.14 -14.99
N PRO A 227 13.66 -7.11 -14.29
CA PRO A 227 14.97 -7.14 -14.95
C PRO A 227 15.25 -8.47 -15.66
N GLU A 228 16.09 -8.41 -16.69
CA GLU A 228 16.61 -9.62 -17.32
C GLU A 228 17.35 -10.50 -16.29
N GLY A 229 17.12 -11.81 -16.37
CA GLY A 229 17.72 -12.79 -15.47
C GLY A 229 16.91 -13.06 -14.20
N VAL A 230 15.84 -12.33 -13.93
CA VAL A 230 14.88 -12.68 -12.89
C VAL A 230 14.09 -13.90 -13.32
N THR A 231 14.07 -14.92 -12.49
CA THR A 231 13.33 -16.17 -12.72
C THR A 231 12.22 -16.38 -11.69
N GLU A 232 12.32 -15.73 -10.54
CA GLU A 232 11.34 -15.81 -9.47
C GLU A 232 10.99 -14.42 -8.96
N VAL A 233 9.69 -14.20 -8.70
CA VAL A 233 9.15 -12.98 -8.10
C VAL A 233 8.42 -13.35 -6.81
N ILE A 234 8.80 -12.73 -5.71
CA ILE A 234 8.20 -12.95 -4.40
C ILE A 234 7.58 -11.62 -3.96
N SER A 235 6.26 -11.57 -3.86
CA SER A 235 5.57 -10.44 -3.22
C SER A 235 5.71 -10.57 -1.69
N VAL A 236 6.23 -9.53 -1.08
CA VAL A 236 6.30 -9.36 0.38
C VAL A 236 5.18 -8.41 0.74
N ASP A 237 4.05 -8.97 1.08
CA ASP A 237 2.77 -8.29 1.23
C ASP A 237 2.09 -8.73 2.53
N MET A 238 0.96 -8.16 2.88
CA MET A 238 0.26 -8.48 4.12
C MET A 238 -0.27 -9.92 4.12
N GLY A 239 -0.23 -10.57 5.29
CA GLY A 239 -0.91 -11.84 5.53
C GLY A 239 -2.33 -11.62 6.04
N CYS A 240 -3.29 -12.39 5.52
CA CYS A 240 -4.67 -12.35 6.01
C CYS A 240 -4.79 -13.07 7.37
N VAL A 241 -5.52 -12.46 8.29
CA VAL A 241 -5.89 -13.05 9.60
C VAL A 241 -7.41 -13.05 9.72
N GLY A 242 -7.99 -14.19 10.08
CA GLY A 242 -9.43 -14.31 10.24
C GLY A 242 -9.93 -15.76 10.27
N ASP A 243 -11.24 -15.94 10.37
CA ASP A 243 -11.86 -17.25 10.44
C ASP A 243 -11.53 -18.11 9.20
N GLY A 244 -11.01 -19.30 9.45
CA GLY A 244 -10.62 -20.26 8.40
C GLY A 244 -9.16 -20.12 7.92
N LEU A 245 -8.39 -19.20 8.49
CA LEU A 245 -6.96 -19.04 8.26
C LEU A 245 -6.17 -19.44 9.52
N ALA A 246 -4.95 -19.89 9.33
CA ALA A 246 -4.09 -20.37 10.42
C ALA A 246 -3.10 -19.30 10.92
N CYS A 247 -2.84 -18.27 10.14
CA CYS A 247 -1.88 -17.22 10.47
C CYS A 247 -2.42 -16.27 11.54
N GLU A 248 -1.54 -15.88 12.45
CA GLU A 248 -1.75 -14.81 13.43
C GLU A 248 -0.86 -13.62 13.12
N GLU A 249 -1.15 -12.44 13.71
CA GLU A 249 -0.45 -11.17 13.44
C GLU A 249 1.06 -11.20 13.78
N THR A 250 1.50 -12.17 14.55
CA THR A 250 2.90 -12.30 14.99
C THR A 250 3.69 -13.34 14.21
N GLN A 251 3.09 -13.96 13.20
CA GLN A 251 3.68 -15.04 12.42
C GLN A 251 4.06 -14.58 11.01
N VAL A 252 4.96 -15.34 10.39
CA VAL A 252 5.20 -15.25 8.95
C VAL A 252 4.07 -15.97 8.22
N SER A 253 3.37 -15.28 7.34
CA SER A 253 2.33 -15.86 6.50
C SER A 253 2.91 -16.27 5.14
N ILE A 254 2.67 -17.51 4.72
CA ILE A 254 3.03 -18.02 3.40
C ILE A 254 1.73 -18.35 2.67
N CYS A 255 1.40 -17.55 1.67
CA CYS A 255 0.21 -17.77 0.83
C CYS A 255 0.51 -18.82 -0.24
N ALA A 256 -0.20 -19.95 -0.19
CA ALA A 256 -0.07 -21.00 -1.21
C ALA A 256 -1.00 -20.78 -2.40
N LYS A 257 -2.09 -20.02 -2.21
CA LYS A 257 -3.10 -19.72 -3.23
C LYS A 257 -3.88 -18.48 -2.84
N ASP A 258 -4.18 -17.64 -3.79
CA ASP A 258 -5.10 -16.51 -3.68
C ASP A 258 -6.37 -16.68 -4.52
N SER A 259 -7.08 -15.57 -4.80
CA SER A 259 -8.31 -15.57 -5.62
C SER A 259 -8.05 -15.91 -7.09
N HIS A 260 -6.86 -15.64 -7.61
CA HIS A 260 -6.50 -15.86 -9.01
C HIS A 260 -5.96 -17.26 -9.27
N GLY A 261 -5.51 -17.97 -8.25
CA GLY A 261 -5.06 -19.35 -8.38
C GLY A 261 -3.92 -19.71 -7.42
N PRO A 262 -3.35 -20.92 -7.56
CA PRO A 262 -2.18 -21.32 -6.80
C PRO A 262 -0.94 -20.58 -7.30
N TYR A 263 -0.09 -20.17 -6.37
CA TYR A 263 1.27 -19.73 -6.68
C TYR A 263 2.15 -20.90 -7.11
N HIS A 264 3.32 -20.60 -7.67
CA HIS A 264 4.23 -21.64 -8.18
C HIS A 264 4.62 -22.62 -7.06
N TYR A 265 4.33 -23.90 -7.27
CA TYR A 265 4.42 -24.95 -6.26
C TYR A 265 5.82 -25.08 -5.64
N ASP A 266 6.87 -25.04 -6.49
CA ASP A 266 8.25 -25.21 -6.01
C ASP A 266 8.74 -23.99 -5.24
N VAL A 267 8.33 -22.78 -5.63
CA VAL A 267 8.64 -21.54 -4.88
C VAL A 267 7.99 -21.57 -3.51
N VAL A 268 6.70 -21.89 -3.41
CA VAL A 268 5.99 -22.04 -2.13
C VAL A 268 6.65 -23.13 -1.26
N THR A 269 6.99 -24.27 -1.86
CA THR A 269 7.69 -25.37 -1.16
C THR A 269 9.04 -24.91 -0.64
N GLY A 270 9.78 -24.11 -1.41
CA GLY A 270 11.05 -23.52 -1.02
C GLY A 270 10.92 -22.55 0.17
N LEU A 271 9.91 -21.69 0.16
CA LEU A 271 9.61 -20.77 1.27
C LEU A 271 9.28 -21.54 2.56
N ILE A 272 8.43 -22.57 2.47
CA ILE A 272 8.09 -23.44 3.60
C ILE A 272 9.34 -24.16 4.15
N ALA A 273 10.18 -24.69 3.25
CA ALA A 273 11.41 -25.36 3.65
C ALA A 273 12.41 -24.39 4.34
N ALA A 274 12.50 -23.16 3.83
CA ALA A 274 13.31 -22.10 4.44
C ALA A 274 12.79 -21.74 5.84
N ALA A 275 11.48 -21.50 5.99
CA ALA A 275 10.88 -21.18 7.27
C ALA A 275 11.12 -22.28 8.32
N LYS A 276 10.99 -23.55 7.93
CA LYS A 276 11.30 -24.70 8.79
C LYS A 276 12.77 -24.77 9.18
N ARG A 277 13.67 -24.54 8.23
CA ARG A 277 15.13 -24.59 8.46
C ARG A 277 15.58 -23.50 9.45
N GLU A 278 15.01 -22.32 9.31
CA GLU A 278 15.33 -21.16 10.15
C GLU A 278 14.49 -21.13 11.46
N GLU A 279 13.71 -22.18 11.71
CA GLU A 279 12.84 -22.31 12.90
C GLU A 279 11.91 -21.11 13.12
N LEU A 280 11.40 -20.52 12.02
CA LEU A 280 10.48 -19.39 12.08
C LEU A 280 9.10 -19.86 12.55
N ASP A 281 8.43 -19.00 13.29
CA ASP A 281 6.99 -19.14 13.55
C ASP A 281 6.22 -18.69 12.31
N PHE A 282 5.55 -19.63 11.63
CA PHE A 282 4.89 -19.37 10.34
C PHE A 282 3.63 -20.20 10.17
N ALA A 283 2.74 -19.70 9.33
CA ALA A 283 1.59 -20.44 8.85
C ALA A 283 1.57 -20.49 7.31
N VAL A 284 0.88 -21.49 6.77
CA VAL A 284 0.61 -21.62 5.32
C VAL A 284 -0.88 -21.57 5.12
N ASP A 285 -1.34 -20.64 4.31
CA ASP A 285 -2.76 -20.39 4.11
C ASP A 285 -3.16 -20.31 2.62
N VAL A 286 -4.47 -20.37 2.41
CA VAL A 286 -5.13 -20.15 1.12
C VAL A 286 -6.11 -19.01 1.30
N TYR A 287 -5.87 -17.88 0.62
CA TYR A 287 -6.68 -16.67 0.78
C TYR A 287 -7.87 -16.65 -0.20
N PRO A 288 -9.10 -16.49 0.30
CA PRO A 288 -10.29 -16.54 -0.56
C PRO A 288 -10.56 -15.27 -1.36
N HIS A 289 -10.09 -14.11 -0.86
CA HIS A 289 -10.33 -12.77 -1.44
C HIS A 289 -9.05 -11.93 -1.36
N TYR A 290 -8.08 -12.26 -2.21
CA TYR A 290 -6.75 -11.67 -2.18
C TYR A 290 -6.10 -11.71 -3.56
N GLY A 291 -5.26 -10.77 -3.87
CA GLY A 291 -4.36 -10.76 -5.01
C GLY A 291 -3.06 -10.11 -4.60
N SER A 292 -2.01 -10.24 -5.37
CA SER A 292 -0.73 -9.59 -5.13
C SER A 292 0.03 -9.32 -6.43
N ASP A 293 1.09 -8.55 -6.35
CA ASP A 293 1.97 -8.33 -7.50
C ASP A 293 2.62 -9.62 -8.02
N ALA A 294 2.81 -10.65 -7.17
CA ALA A 294 3.33 -11.94 -7.60
C ALA A 294 2.36 -12.69 -8.53
N ASP A 295 1.03 -12.60 -8.31
CA ASP A 295 0.08 -13.22 -9.23
C ASP A 295 0.09 -12.55 -10.61
N VAL A 296 0.30 -11.24 -10.63
CA VAL A 296 0.45 -10.47 -11.87
C VAL A 296 1.75 -10.85 -12.59
N ALA A 297 2.85 -11.03 -11.87
CA ALA A 297 4.12 -11.50 -12.41
C ALA A 297 4.00 -12.93 -12.97
N LEU A 298 3.32 -13.83 -12.27
CA LEU A 298 3.03 -15.19 -12.72
C LEU A 298 2.22 -15.20 -14.02
N THR A 299 1.21 -14.33 -14.13
CA THR A 299 0.45 -14.13 -15.38
C THR A 299 1.35 -13.65 -16.53
N ALA A 300 2.39 -12.88 -16.23
CA ALA A 300 3.38 -12.41 -17.20
C ALA A 300 4.47 -13.46 -17.54
N GLY A 301 4.47 -14.62 -16.88
CA GLY A 301 5.35 -15.75 -17.17
C GLY A 301 6.60 -15.87 -16.30
N TYR A 302 6.54 -15.34 -15.07
CA TYR A 302 7.58 -15.50 -14.03
C TYR A 302 7.05 -16.42 -12.91
N ASP A 303 7.97 -17.16 -12.26
CA ASP A 303 7.62 -18.07 -11.16
C ASP A 303 7.48 -17.35 -9.80
#